data_2ebb655da00fbf3150a119a72d8d35b6
#
_entry.id   2ebb655da00fbf3150a119a72d8d35b6
#
_cell.length_a   1.000
_cell.length_b   1.000
_cell.length_c   1.000
_cell.angle_alpha   90.00
_cell.angle_beta   90.00
_cell.angle_gamma   90.00
#
_symmetry.space_group_name_H-M   'P 1'
#
loop_
_entity.id
_entity.type
_entity.pdbx_description
1 polymer ?
#
loop_
_entity_poly.entity_id
_entity_poly.type
_entity_poly.pdbx_seq_one_letter_code
_entity_poly.pdbx_strand_id
1 'polypeptide(L)'
;TVGHAHSCETIYGFPNMTEVRKDGPHPLYVRAMAFTNSPDITIRHQGVVDGYQDWSTSGYKSPMIVGWYPDLQAGTKTGMSQAAYKVDVTDKYVLMVGEFIEADGKVQQGIVRYPRRAGQPTLPPEGKAETLGAKAEVTTSGSVKVSFTATWDRDDPTLTYSLYRDKGTTPVATEKIGDTRWALTSHTMEDKACPAGDHTYRLVVSDPSGNTITAQISSVTVSQNTKDADKEAERADDSEDDEDG
;
A
#
# COMPACT_ATOMS: atom_id res chain seq x y z
N THR A 1 -5.61 -3.55 -17.73
CA THR A 1 -5.32 -2.63 -18.85
C THR A 1 -4.01 -1.91 -18.58
N VAL A 2 -3.13 -1.89 -19.56
CA VAL A 2 -1.88 -1.14 -19.51
C VAL A 2 -1.99 0.04 -20.46
N GLY A 3 -1.74 1.22 -19.93
CA GLY A 3 -1.69 2.44 -20.70
C GLY A 3 -0.30 3.08 -20.64
N HIS A 4 -0.05 4.01 -21.53
CA HIS A 4 1.11 4.89 -21.45
C HIS A 4 0.65 6.34 -21.46
N ALA A 5 1.38 7.19 -20.75
CA ALA A 5 1.12 8.62 -20.76
C ALA A 5 2.00 9.28 -21.83
N HIS A 6 1.38 10.04 -22.72
CA HIS A 6 2.09 10.91 -23.66
C HIS A 6 2.37 12.23 -22.96
N SER A 7 3.62 12.65 -22.94
CA SER A 7 4.08 13.98 -22.50
C SER A 7 3.52 14.50 -21.17
N CYS A 8 3.06 13.62 -20.30
CA CYS A 8 2.62 14.01 -18.97
C CYS A 8 3.84 14.27 -18.11
N GLU A 9 4.22 15.50 -18.01
CA GLU A 9 5.31 15.94 -17.14
C GLU A 9 4.97 15.76 -15.67
N THR A 10 3.68 15.77 -15.34
CA THR A 10 3.15 15.48 -14.01
C THR A 10 1.76 14.89 -14.15
N ILE A 11 1.47 13.83 -13.43
CA ILE A 11 0.09 13.45 -13.17
C ILE A 11 -0.43 14.46 -12.15
N TYR A 12 -1.23 15.43 -12.60
CA TYR A 12 -1.89 16.39 -11.73
C TYR A 12 -2.63 15.65 -10.62
N GLY A 13 -2.33 15.96 -9.38
CA GLY A 13 -2.97 15.36 -8.21
C GLY A 13 -2.09 14.42 -7.38
N PHE A 14 -0.82 14.25 -7.72
CA PHE A 14 0.15 13.52 -6.89
C PHE A 14 1.23 14.48 -6.36
N PRO A 15 0.93 15.28 -5.33
CA PRO A 15 1.79 16.40 -4.92
C PRO A 15 3.15 16.00 -4.33
N ASN A 16 3.40 14.74 -4.09
CA ASN A 16 4.59 14.29 -3.37
C ASN A 16 5.36 13.15 -4.06
N MET A 17 5.19 12.94 -5.35
CA MET A 17 5.98 11.94 -6.07
C MET A 17 7.35 12.53 -6.45
N THR A 18 8.23 12.64 -5.48
CA THR A 18 9.63 12.94 -5.70
C THR A 18 10.47 11.71 -5.39
N GLU A 19 11.30 11.31 -6.32
CA GLU A 19 12.36 10.33 -6.08
C GLU A 19 13.61 11.10 -5.64
N VAL A 20 14.20 10.69 -4.52
CA VAL A 20 15.49 11.24 -4.10
C VAL A 20 16.58 10.41 -4.76
N ARG A 21 17.21 10.98 -5.76
CA ARG A 21 18.40 10.44 -6.43
C ARG A 21 19.67 10.97 -5.76
N LYS A 22 20.85 10.45 -6.15
CA LYS A 22 22.14 10.88 -5.60
C LYS A 22 22.44 12.36 -5.84
N ASP A 23 21.83 12.96 -6.84
CA ASP A 23 21.97 14.36 -7.28
C ASP A 23 20.83 15.26 -6.77
N GLY A 24 19.91 14.73 -5.96
CA GLY A 24 18.83 15.49 -5.33
C GLY A 24 17.43 14.97 -5.65
N PRO A 25 16.37 15.66 -5.19
CA PRO A 25 15.00 15.28 -5.47
C PRO A 25 14.63 15.60 -6.93
N HIS A 26 14.10 14.61 -7.63
CA HIS A 26 13.60 14.75 -8.99
C HIS A 26 12.10 14.47 -9.04
N PRO A 27 11.32 15.17 -9.89
CA PRO A 27 9.95 14.79 -10.13
C PRO A 27 9.90 13.39 -10.76
N LEU A 28 9.02 12.54 -10.25
CA LEU A 28 8.80 11.22 -10.82
C LEU A 28 7.80 11.34 -11.99
N TYR A 29 8.26 11.06 -13.18
CA TYR A 29 7.41 10.99 -14.36
C TYR A 29 6.89 9.56 -14.53
N VAL A 30 5.61 9.34 -14.31
CA VAL A 30 4.96 8.04 -14.57
C VAL A 30 4.61 7.98 -16.05
N ARG A 31 5.39 7.26 -16.84
CA ARG A 31 5.22 7.12 -18.29
C ARG A 31 4.54 5.82 -18.71
N ALA A 32 4.33 4.93 -17.77
CA ALA A 32 3.57 3.69 -17.97
C ALA A 32 2.86 3.34 -16.66
N MET A 33 1.63 2.88 -16.75
CA MET A 33 0.83 2.49 -15.59
C MET A 33 -0.18 1.42 -15.97
N ALA A 34 -0.65 0.69 -14.98
CA ALA A 34 -1.69 -0.30 -15.16
C ALA A 34 -2.96 0.07 -14.36
N PHE A 35 -4.10 -0.35 -14.89
CA PHE A 35 -5.40 -0.16 -14.27
C PHE A 35 -6.14 -1.50 -14.22
N THR A 36 -7.03 -1.65 -13.24
CA THR A 36 -7.98 -2.76 -13.25
C THR A 36 -8.90 -2.65 -14.47
N ASN A 37 -9.48 -3.77 -14.91
CA ASN A 37 -10.47 -3.78 -15.99
C ASN A 37 -11.90 -3.58 -15.47
N SER A 38 -12.07 -3.59 -14.14
CA SER A 38 -13.33 -3.42 -13.46
C SER A 38 -13.43 -2.05 -12.80
N PRO A 39 -14.63 -1.52 -12.60
CA PRO A 39 -14.85 -0.23 -11.93
C PRO A 39 -14.80 -0.42 -10.39
N ASP A 40 -13.59 -0.57 -9.86
CA ASP A 40 -13.38 -0.99 -8.47
C ASP A 40 -13.50 0.13 -7.45
N ILE A 41 -13.34 1.39 -7.90
CA ILE A 41 -13.42 2.55 -7.01
C ILE A 41 -14.59 3.46 -7.37
N THR A 42 -15.02 4.24 -6.38
CA THR A 42 -15.96 5.35 -6.60
C THR A 42 -15.19 6.66 -6.55
N ILE A 43 -15.30 7.45 -7.62
CA ILE A 43 -14.67 8.76 -7.68
C ILE A 43 -15.29 9.65 -6.60
N ARG A 44 -14.45 10.25 -5.77
CA ARG A 44 -14.86 11.22 -4.76
C ARG A 44 -14.72 12.64 -5.31
N HIS A 45 -15.59 13.52 -4.86
CA HIS A 45 -15.49 14.93 -5.15
C HIS A 45 -14.18 15.50 -4.56
N GLN A 46 -13.38 16.15 -5.39
CA GLN A 46 -12.11 16.74 -4.98
C GLN A 46 -12.20 18.24 -4.69
N GLY A 47 -13.33 18.87 -4.97
CA GLY A 47 -13.52 20.30 -4.80
C GLY A 47 -12.90 21.13 -5.93
N VAL A 48 -12.64 22.39 -5.65
CA VAL A 48 -11.94 23.29 -6.57
C VAL A 48 -10.45 23.18 -6.33
N VAL A 49 -9.69 22.77 -7.34
CA VAL A 49 -8.23 22.74 -7.30
C VAL A 49 -7.70 23.78 -8.27
N ASP A 50 -6.86 24.68 -7.79
CA ASP A 50 -6.24 25.77 -8.58
C ASP A 50 -7.23 26.64 -9.38
N GLY A 51 -8.43 26.86 -8.83
CA GLY A 51 -9.46 27.67 -9.47
C GLY A 51 -10.25 26.94 -10.57
N TYR A 52 -9.92 25.70 -10.87
CA TYR A 52 -10.70 24.86 -11.80
C TYR A 52 -11.80 24.12 -11.05
N GLN A 53 -13.00 24.22 -11.58
CA GLN A 53 -14.15 23.52 -11.04
C GLN A 53 -14.05 22.03 -11.35
N ASP A 54 -14.26 21.19 -10.33
CA ASP A 54 -14.44 19.76 -10.54
C ASP A 54 -15.62 19.52 -11.50
N TRP A 55 -15.36 18.78 -12.58
CA TRP A 55 -16.36 18.41 -13.60
C TRP A 55 -17.39 17.40 -13.10
N SER A 56 -17.58 17.32 -11.78
CA SER A 56 -18.63 16.53 -11.13
C SER A 56 -18.68 15.05 -11.57
N THR A 57 -17.52 14.41 -11.58
CA THR A 57 -17.43 12.96 -11.75
C THR A 57 -17.65 12.21 -10.44
N SER A 58 -17.92 12.91 -9.36
CA SER A 58 -18.22 12.33 -8.05
C SER A 58 -19.35 11.30 -8.12
N GLY A 59 -19.13 10.15 -7.51
CA GLY A 59 -20.08 9.05 -7.49
C GLY A 59 -19.98 8.09 -8.68
N TYR A 60 -19.30 8.46 -9.77
CA TYR A 60 -19.04 7.53 -10.86
C TYR A 60 -18.07 6.44 -10.45
N LYS A 61 -18.23 5.29 -11.07
CA LYS A 61 -17.30 4.17 -10.90
C LYS A 61 -16.14 4.29 -11.87
N SER A 62 -14.94 3.97 -11.40
CA SER A 62 -13.71 4.04 -12.19
C SER A 62 -12.82 2.82 -11.96
N PRO A 63 -12.03 2.41 -12.96
CA PRO A 63 -10.91 1.51 -12.73
C PRO A 63 -9.94 2.09 -11.69
N MET A 64 -9.34 1.22 -10.91
CA MET A 64 -8.31 1.57 -9.94
C MET A 64 -6.93 1.48 -10.60
N ILE A 65 -6.02 2.40 -10.28
CA ILE A 65 -4.62 2.27 -10.63
C ILE A 65 -4.04 1.13 -9.78
N VAL A 66 -3.42 0.15 -10.41
CA VAL A 66 -2.67 -0.89 -9.70
C VAL A 66 -1.23 -0.44 -9.44
N GLY A 67 -0.55 -1.03 -8.47
CA GLY A 67 0.79 -0.63 -8.04
C GLY A 67 1.91 -0.84 -9.06
N TRP A 68 1.58 -1.19 -10.30
CA TRP A 68 2.55 -1.42 -11.37
C TRP A 68 2.71 -0.18 -12.27
N TYR A 69 3.83 0.49 -12.12
CA TYR A 69 4.25 1.64 -12.94
C TYR A 69 5.76 1.60 -13.14
N PRO A 70 6.23 0.93 -14.20
CA PRO A 70 7.64 0.85 -14.49
C PRO A 70 8.23 2.25 -14.75
N ASP A 71 9.43 2.48 -14.24
CA ASP A 71 10.15 3.71 -14.49
C ASP A 71 10.85 3.64 -15.85
N LEU A 72 10.37 4.43 -16.80
CA LEU A 72 10.95 4.56 -18.12
C LEU A 72 11.59 5.94 -18.27
N GLN A 73 12.90 6.01 -18.37
CA GLN A 73 13.60 7.26 -18.63
C GLN A 73 13.53 7.59 -20.11
N ALA A 74 12.88 8.71 -20.44
CA ALA A 74 12.77 9.16 -21.83
C ALA A 74 14.13 9.45 -22.44
N GLY A 75 14.28 9.13 -23.73
CA GLY A 75 15.38 9.58 -24.55
C GLY A 75 15.22 11.04 -24.96
N THR A 76 16.25 11.58 -25.59
CA THR A 76 16.29 12.98 -26.01
C THR A 76 16.30 13.14 -27.54
N LYS A 77 16.18 12.05 -28.29
CA LYS A 77 16.38 12.04 -29.74
C LYS A 77 15.33 12.88 -30.47
N THR A 78 14.05 12.74 -30.10
CA THR A 78 12.97 13.51 -30.71
C THR A 78 12.71 14.85 -29.98
N GLY A 79 13.22 15.02 -28.76
CA GLY A 79 12.94 16.16 -27.91
C GLY A 79 11.54 16.19 -27.32
N MET A 80 10.74 15.15 -27.51
CA MET A 80 9.34 15.09 -27.05
C MET A 80 9.17 14.61 -25.61
N SER A 81 10.25 14.20 -24.94
CA SER A 81 10.22 13.70 -23.56
C SER A 81 9.25 12.54 -23.31
N GLN A 82 8.89 11.82 -24.36
CA GLN A 82 8.06 10.61 -24.30
C GLN A 82 8.96 9.38 -24.11
N ALA A 83 8.44 8.34 -23.44
CA ALA A 83 9.18 7.09 -23.31
C ALA A 83 8.59 5.99 -24.18
N ALA A 84 7.39 5.52 -23.87
CA ALA A 84 6.72 4.49 -24.64
C ALA A 84 5.76 5.11 -25.66
N TYR A 85 5.89 4.71 -26.93
CA TYR A 85 4.98 5.11 -28.00
C TYR A 85 3.89 4.07 -28.24
N LYS A 86 4.18 2.82 -27.92
CA LYS A 86 3.25 1.71 -28.09
C LYS A 86 3.42 0.68 -26.99
N VAL A 87 2.31 0.11 -26.59
CA VAL A 87 2.24 -1.03 -25.68
C VAL A 87 1.44 -2.15 -26.37
N ASP A 88 1.91 -3.37 -26.20
CA ASP A 88 1.20 -4.59 -26.58
C ASP A 88 1.24 -5.58 -25.43
N VAL A 89 0.19 -6.38 -25.29
CA VAL A 89 0.01 -7.27 -24.14
C VAL A 89 -0.39 -8.66 -24.61
N THR A 90 0.35 -9.64 -24.15
CA THR A 90 0.00 -11.07 -24.31
C THR A 90 -0.39 -11.66 -22.96
N ASP A 91 -0.75 -12.92 -22.90
CA ASP A 91 -1.03 -13.62 -21.65
C ASP A 91 0.18 -13.65 -20.69
N LYS A 92 1.38 -13.55 -21.23
CA LYS A 92 2.63 -13.71 -20.49
C LYS A 92 3.41 -12.41 -20.32
N TYR A 93 3.26 -11.46 -21.22
CA TYR A 93 4.13 -10.29 -21.27
C TYR A 93 3.39 -9.02 -21.60
N VAL A 94 3.93 -7.91 -21.11
CA VAL A 94 3.68 -6.54 -21.59
C VAL A 94 4.92 -6.10 -22.34
N LEU A 95 4.78 -5.75 -23.60
CA LEU A 95 5.84 -5.23 -24.45
C LEU A 95 5.62 -3.73 -24.63
N MET A 96 6.67 -2.95 -24.40
CA MET A 96 6.67 -1.52 -24.67
C MET A 96 7.78 -1.17 -25.64
N VAL A 97 7.47 -0.31 -26.61
CA VAL A 97 8.42 0.23 -27.57
C VAL A 97 8.33 1.74 -27.60
N GLY A 98 9.47 2.42 -27.73
CA GLY A 98 9.48 3.86 -27.74
C GLY A 98 10.88 4.46 -27.65
N GLU A 99 10.94 5.72 -27.30
CA GLU A 99 12.20 6.47 -27.10
C GLU A 99 12.54 6.53 -25.62
N PHE A 100 13.06 5.44 -25.07
CA PHE A 100 13.60 5.41 -23.73
C PHE A 100 15.01 4.81 -23.74
N ILE A 101 15.80 5.21 -22.74
CA ILE A 101 17.21 4.81 -22.60
C ILE A 101 17.43 3.94 -21.37
N GLU A 102 16.46 3.91 -20.45
CA GLU A 102 16.50 3.16 -19.21
C GLU A 102 15.11 2.65 -18.84
N ALA A 103 15.06 1.47 -18.23
CA ALA A 103 13.85 0.89 -17.66
C ALA A 103 14.17 0.33 -16.27
N ASP A 104 13.46 0.80 -15.23
CA ASP A 104 13.63 0.41 -13.81
C ASP A 104 15.08 0.44 -13.33
N GLY A 105 15.80 1.55 -13.63
CA GLY A 105 17.19 1.76 -13.25
C GLY A 105 18.21 0.93 -14.04
N LYS A 106 17.80 0.28 -15.13
CA LYS A 106 18.67 -0.51 -16.02
C LYS A 106 18.73 0.09 -17.41
N VAL A 107 19.91 0.20 -17.96
CA VAL A 107 20.11 0.64 -19.35
C VAL A 107 19.36 -0.32 -20.29
N GLN A 108 18.32 0.20 -20.91
CA GLN A 108 17.47 -0.54 -21.85
C GLN A 108 16.89 0.42 -22.86
N GLN A 109 17.23 0.25 -24.12
CA GLN A 109 16.88 1.21 -25.17
C GLN A 109 15.77 0.70 -26.07
N GLY A 110 14.76 1.53 -26.29
CA GLY A 110 13.78 1.42 -27.35
C GLY A 110 12.77 0.31 -27.24
N ILE A 111 13.08 -0.77 -26.56
CA ILE A 111 12.17 -1.91 -26.36
C ILE A 111 12.38 -2.54 -24.99
N VAL A 112 11.29 -2.76 -24.26
CA VAL A 112 11.30 -3.47 -22.99
C VAL A 112 10.15 -4.45 -22.90
N ARG A 113 10.39 -5.57 -22.25
CA ARG A 113 9.42 -6.62 -22.02
C ARG A 113 9.29 -6.87 -20.53
N TYR A 114 8.09 -6.64 -20.01
CA TYR A 114 7.71 -6.97 -18.66
C TYR A 114 6.86 -8.23 -18.66
N PRO A 115 7.12 -9.14 -17.82
CA PRO A 115 6.29 -10.33 -17.71
C PRO A 115 5.00 -10.03 -16.95
N ARG A 116 3.92 -10.72 -17.28
CA ARG A 116 2.59 -10.46 -16.73
C ARG A 116 2.28 -11.15 -15.43
N ARG A 117 2.80 -12.31 -15.18
CA ARG A 117 2.61 -13.08 -13.93
C ARG A 117 3.45 -14.36 -13.91
N ALA A 118 3.23 -15.21 -12.95
CA ALA A 118 3.76 -16.54 -12.66
C ALA A 118 5.14 -16.85 -13.26
N GLY A 119 6.15 -16.91 -12.44
CA GLY A 119 7.55 -17.13 -12.84
C GLY A 119 8.36 -15.85 -12.95
N GLN A 120 7.76 -14.71 -12.58
CA GLN A 120 8.47 -13.48 -12.34
C GLN A 120 9.21 -13.53 -11.02
N PRO A 121 10.40 -12.94 -10.96
CA PRO A 121 10.85 -12.47 -9.67
C PRO A 121 9.83 -11.40 -9.23
N THR A 122 8.96 -11.78 -8.34
CA THR A 122 8.08 -10.85 -7.67
C THR A 122 8.95 -9.93 -6.84
N LEU A 123 8.73 -8.64 -6.99
CA LEU A 123 9.41 -7.67 -6.19
C LEU A 123 8.85 -7.75 -4.76
N PRO A 124 9.67 -7.58 -3.74
CA PRO A 124 9.16 -7.52 -2.38
C PRO A 124 8.37 -6.22 -2.15
N PRO A 125 7.52 -6.18 -1.10
CA PRO A 125 6.91 -4.93 -0.67
C PRO A 125 7.97 -3.84 -0.49
N GLU A 126 7.64 -2.62 -0.89
CA GLU A 126 8.57 -1.49 -0.87
C GLU A 126 8.77 -0.94 0.54
N GLY A 127 9.98 -0.44 0.80
CA GLY A 127 10.35 0.13 2.09
C GLY A 127 11.08 -0.84 3.02
N LYS A 128 11.14 -0.44 4.28
CA LYS A 128 11.84 -1.18 5.35
C LYS A 128 10.95 -1.24 6.59
N ALA A 129 11.33 -2.10 7.54
CA ALA A 129 10.64 -2.22 8.82
C ALA A 129 10.42 -0.87 9.53
N GLU A 130 11.42 0.01 9.49
CA GLU A 130 11.38 1.31 10.13
C GLU A 130 10.34 2.25 9.49
N THR A 131 10.09 2.13 8.19
CA THR A 131 9.12 2.98 7.47
C THR A 131 7.68 2.67 7.84
N LEU A 132 7.41 1.46 8.35
CA LEU A 132 6.08 1.10 8.87
C LEU A 132 5.75 1.86 10.16
N GLY A 133 6.76 2.31 10.93
CA GLY A 133 6.57 3.08 12.16
C GLY A 133 5.69 2.38 13.18
N ALA A 134 5.68 1.04 13.19
CA ALA A 134 4.76 0.24 13.98
C ALA A 134 4.96 0.44 15.49
N LYS A 135 3.86 0.72 16.21
CA LYS A 135 3.85 0.97 17.67
C LYS A 135 2.70 0.22 18.31
N ALA A 136 2.93 -0.32 19.50
CA ALA A 136 1.90 -0.97 20.31
C ALA A 136 1.54 -0.12 21.52
N GLU A 137 0.26 -0.08 21.84
CA GLU A 137 -0.29 0.62 23.00
C GLU A 137 -1.35 -0.26 23.66
N VAL A 138 -1.37 -0.28 25.00
CA VAL A 138 -2.41 -0.97 25.76
C VAL A 138 -3.63 -0.07 25.83
N THR A 139 -4.79 -0.60 25.46
CA THR A 139 -6.06 0.13 25.57
C THR A 139 -6.61 0.10 26.99
N THR A 140 -7.61 0.90 27.27
CA THR A 140 -8.30 0.89 28.59
C THR A 140 -8.99 -0.43 28.88
N SER A 141 -9.40 -1.17 27.86
CA SER A 141 -9.98 -2.51 27.97
C SER A 141 -8.95 -3.64 28.15
N GLY A 142 -7.65 -3.30 28.19
CA GLY A 142 -6.59 -4.29 28.32
C GLY A 142 -6.29 -5.08 27.05
N SER A 143 -6.83 -4.71 25.89
CA SER A 143 -6.36 -5.18 24.60
C SER A 143 -5.09 -4.42 24.17
N VAL A 144 -4.39 -4.90 23.15
CA VAL A 144 -3.22 -4.21 22.60
C VAL A 144 -3.54 -3.76 21.19
N LYS A 145 -3.48 -2.45 20.97
CA LYS A 145 -3.65 -1.81 19.68
C LYS A 145 -2.29 -1.52 19.06
N VAL A 146 -2.09 -1.99 17.84
CA VAL A 146 -0.87 -1.71 17.06
C VAL A 146 -1.23 -0.77 15.93
N SER A 147 -0.60 0.40 15.92
CA SER A 147 -0.70 1.40 14.85
C SER A 147 0.52 1.33 13.94
N PHE A 148 0.32 1.50 12.64
CA PHE A 148 1.40 1.51 11.66
C PHE A 148 1.00 2.29 10.40
N THR A 149 1.98 2.67 9.60
CA THR A 149 1.74 3.21 8.25
C THR A 149 1.84 2.05 7.27
N ALA A 150 0.87 1.92 6.38
CA ALA A 150 0.91 0.91 5.33
C ALA A 150 2.06 1.16 4.36
N THR A 151 2.46 0.13 3.65
CA THR A 151 3.38 0.22 2.53
C THR A 151 2.68 -0.22 1.24
N TRP A 152 3.39 -0.18 0.15
CA TRP A 152 2.89 -0.50 -1.17
C TRP A 152 3.81 -1.50 -1.86
N ASP A 153 3.36 -2.04 -2.97
CA ASP A 153 4.11 -2.97 -3.80
C ASP A 153 4.00 -2.56 -5.27
N ARG A 154 5.03 -2.88 -6.07
CA ARG A 154 5.08 -2.50 -7.49
C ARG A 154 4.24 -3.39 -8.37
N ASP A 155 4.12 -4.65 -8.03
CA ASP A 155 3.47 -5.68 -8.85
C ASP A 155 2.25 -6.29 -8.15
N ASP A 156 2.06 -6.03 -6.86
CA ASP A 156 0.91 -6.49 -6.10
C ASP A 156 0.07 -5.32 -5.53
N PRO A 157 -1.20 -5.20 -5.93
CA PRO A 157 -2.05 -4.08 -5.49
C PRO A 157 -2.50 -4.21 -4.04
N THR A 158 -2.33 -5.38 -3.43
CA THR A 158 -2.79 -5.66 -2.06
C THR A 158 -1.78 -6.48 -1.32
N LEU A 159 -1.40 -6.01 -0.14
CA LEU A 159 -0.50 -6.70 0.78
C LEU A 159 -1.27 -7.28 1.97
N THR A 160 -0.78 -8.37 2.52
CA THR A 160 -1.32 -8.98 3.73
C THR A 160 -0.47 -8.57 4.93
N TYR A 161 -1.12 -7.97 5.93
CA TYR A 161 -0.53 -7.56 7.20
C TYR A 161 -0.93 -8.59 8.26
N SER A 162 0.05 -9.18 8.94
CA SER A 162 -0.17 -10.18 9.98
C SER A 162 0.53 -9.76 11.26
N LEU A 163 -0.23 -9.63 12.33
CA LEU A 163 0.27 -9.27 13.65
C LEU A 163 0.50 -10.52 14.48
N TYR A 164 1.70 -10.69 15.00
CA TYR A 164 2.06 -11.81 15.87
C TYR A 164 2.47 -11.31 17.23
N ARG A 165 2.02 -12.01 18.28
CA ARG A 165 2.43 -11.78 19.64
C ARG A 165 3.56 -12.76 20.02
N ASP A 166 4.57 -12.23 20.69
CA ASP A 166 5.71 -12.97 21.23
C ASP A 166 6.38 -13.86 20.15
N LYS A 167 6.63 -15.11 20.47
CA LYS A 167 7.18 -16.11 19.54
C LYS A 167 6.09 -16.92 18.82
N GLY A 168 4.82 -16.50 18.93
CA GLY A 168 3.69 -17.18 18.29
C GLY A 168 3.88 -17.33 16.78
N THR A 169 3.42 -18.43 16.22
CA THR A 169 3.42 -18.73 14.77
C THR A 169 2.07 -18.48 14.12
N THR A 170 1.02 -18.32 14.92
CA THR A 170 -0.31 -17.94 14.47
C THR A 170 -0.50 -16.45 14.69
N PRO A 171 -0.93 -15.68 13.68
CA PRO A 171 -1.20 -14.26 13.85
C PRO A 171 -2.41 -14.03 14.77
N VAL A 172 -2.33 -13.03 15.62
CA VAL A 172 -3.44 -12.60 16.49
C VAL A 172 -4.43 -11.71 15.72
N ALA A 173 -3.98 -11.08 14.65
CA ALA A 173 -4.82 -10.34 13.71
C ALA A 173 -4.20 -10.39 12.31
N THR A 174 -5.05 -10.31 11.28
CA THR A 174 -4.64 -10.26 9.87
C THR A 174 -5.57 -9.33 9.10
N GLU A 175 -4.99 -8.49 8.26
CA GLU A 175 -5.71 -7.55 7.40
C GLU A 175 -5.07 -7.50 6.01
N LYS A 176 -5.90 -7.26 4.97
CA LYS A 176 -5.41 -6.98 3.61
C LYS A 176 -5.60 -5.52 3.29
N ILE A 177 -4.51 -4.85 2.94
CA ILE A 177 -4.49 -3.42 2.67
C ILE A 177 -3.93 -3.19 1.28
N GLY A 178 -4.60 -2.34 0.51
CA GLY A 178 -4.18 -1.92 -0.82
C GLY A 178 -3.89 -0.42 -0.84
N ASP A 179 -2.70 -0.04 -0.42
CA ASP A 179 -2.25 1.34 -0.48
C ASP A 179 -1.39 1.58 -1.71
N THR A 180 -1.39 2.82 -2.17
CA THR A 180 -0.57 3.25 -3.29
C THR A 180 0.61 4.08 -2.81
N ARG A 181 1.68 4.11 -3.58
CA ARG A 181 2.91 4.87 -3.28
C ARG A 181 2.66 6.32 -2.87
N TRP A 182 1.64 6.96 -3.45
CA TRP A 182 1.31 8.38 -3.23
C TRP A 182 0.23 8.61 -2.18
N ALA A 183 -0.36 7.56 -1.65
CA ALA A 183 -1.44 7.63 -0.67
C ALA A 183 -1.30 6.52 0.36
N LEU A 184 -0.19 6.56 1.12
CA LEU A 184 0.03 5.65 2.23
C LEU A 184 -0.80 6.12 3.42
N THR A 185 -1.59 5.21 3.98
CA THR A 185 -2.49 5.50 5.10
C THR A 185 -2.04 4.85 6.40
N SER A 186 -2.50 5.40 7.50
CA SER A 186 -2.27 4.81 8.81
C SER A 186 -3.37 3.82 9.14
N HIS A 187 -2.97 2.64 9.64
CA HIS A 187 -3.85 1.56 10.02
C HIS A 187 -3.64 1.14 11.47
N THR A 188 -4.58 0.39 11.98
CA THR A 188 -4.50 -0.18 13.33
C THR A 188 -5.02 -1.60 13.32
N MET A 189 -4.28 -2.49 13.99
CA MET A 189 -4.70 -3.86 14.26
C MET A 189 -4.77 -4.06 15.77
N GLU A 190 -5.65 -4.93 16.23
CA GLU A 190 -5.88 -5.12 17.65
C GLU A 190 -5.78 -6.58 18.07
N ASP A 191 -5.00 -6.83 19.13
CA ASP A 191 -4.99 -8.09 19.86
C ASP A 191 -5.97 -7.99 21.03
N LYS A 192 -7.23 -8.38 20.79
CA LYS A 192 -8.32 -8.30 21.77
C LYS A 192 -8.16 -9.31 22.91
N ALA A 193 -7.47 -10.42 22.65
CA ALA A 193 -7.30 -11.52 23.60
C ALA A 193 -5.90 -11.54 24.24
N CYS A 194 -5.26 -10.37 24.39
CA CYS A 194 -3.95 -10.31 25.01
C CYS A 194 -4.05 -10.64 26.50
N PRO A 195 -3.31 -11.62 27.03
CA PRO A 195 -3.26 -11.90 28.46
C PRO A 195 -2.56 -10.77 29.24
N ALA A 196 -2.66 -10.80 30.55
CA ALA A 196 -1.84 -9.91 31.39
C ALA A 196 -0.38 -10.37 31.38
N GLY A 197 0.55 -9.41 31.37
CA GLY A 197 1.99 -9.65 31.33
C GLY A 197 2.71 -8.77 30.33
N ASP A 198 4.00 -9.06 30.14
CA ASP A 198 4.83 -8.39 29.15
C ASP A 198 4.77 -9.12 27.83
N HIS A 199 4.45 -8.39 26.77
CA HIS A 199 4.32 -8.94 25.42
C HIS A 199 5.10 -8.12 24.41
N THR A 200 5.68 -8.84 23.44
CA THR A 200 6.31 -8.24 22.26
C THR A 200 5.45 -8.53 21.03
N TYR A 201 5.54 -7.66 20.05
CA TYR A 201 4.81 -7.84 18.79
C TYR A 201 5.74 -7.76 17.59
N ARG A 202 5.37 -8.45 16.53
CA ARG A 202 5.95 -8.27 15.21
C ARG A 202 4.85 -8.13 14.17
N LEU A 203 4.97 -7.14 13.33
CA LEU A 203 4.11 -6.94 12.17
C LEU A 203 4.83 -7.48 10.94
N VAL A 204 4.22 -8.44 10.28
CA VAL A 204 4.71 -9.03 9.04
C VAL A 204 3.82 -8.58 7.90
N VAL A 205 4.40 -7.91 6.93
CA VAL A 205 3.75 -7.52 5.68
C VAL A 205 4.22 -8.47 4.60
N SER A 206 3.30 -9.12 3.91
CA SER A 206 3.62 -10.07 2.84
C SER A 206 2.87 -9.78 1.56
N ASP A 207 3.54 -9.99 0.42
CA ASP A 207 2.92 -10.07 -0.88
C ASP A 207 2.30 -11.47 -1.14
N PRO A 208 1.54 -11.65 -2.23
CA PRO A 208 1.00 -12.96 -2.61
C PRO A 208 2.05 -14.00 -2.99
N SER A 209 3.28 -13.59 -3.24
CA SER A 209 4.39 -14.46 -3.64
C SER A 209 5.24 -14.94 -2.46
N GLY A 210 4.99 -14.37 -1.26
CA GLY A 210 5.64 -14.75 -0.02
C GLY A 210 6.87 -13.92 0.35
N ASN A 211 7.18 -12.84 -0.37
CA ASN A 211 8.18 -11.88 0.09
C ASN A 211 7.62 -11.09 1.28
N THR A 212 8.48 -10.71 2.22
CA THR A 212 8.03 -10.11 3.49
C THR A 212 8.90 -8.95 3.95
N ILE A 213 8.24 -8.00 4.63
CA ILE A 213 8.88 -7.03 5.53
C ILE A 213 8.42 -7.36 6.95
N THR A 214 9.33 -7.38 7.92
CA THR A 214 9.00 -7.64 9.32
C THR A 214 9.46 -6.49 10.20
N ALA A 215 8.52 -5.83 10.87
CA ALA A 215 8.79 -4.82 11.88
C ALA A 215 8.66 -5.44 13.27
N GLN A 216 9.72 -5.30 14.07
CA GLN A 216 9.69 -5.65 15.49
C GLN A 216 9.15 -4.46 16.29
N ILE A 217 8.26 -4.71 17.23
CA ILE A 217 7.61 -3.71 18.05
C ILE A 217 8.05 -3.87 19.50
N SER A 218 8.35 -2.76 20.15
CA SER A 218 8.76 -2.74 21.56
C SER A 218 7.74 -3.43 22.44
N SER A 219 8.21 -3.97 23.56
CA SER A 219 7.35 -4.62 24.55
C SER A 219 6.32 -3.66 25.14
N VAL A 220 5.16 -4.20 25.43
CA VAL A 220 4.08 -3.55 26.20
C VAL A 220 3.70 -4.43 27.38
N THR A 221 3.31 -3.80 28.48
CA THR A 221 2.86 -4.50 29.69
C THR A 221 1.35 -4.34 29.85
N VAL A 222 0.61 -5.45 29.80
CA VAL A 222 -0.83 -5.49 30.07
C VAL A 222 -1.05 -5.80 31.55
N SER A 223 -1.69 -4.90 32.28
CA SER A 223 -1.93 -5.09 33.72
C SER A 223 -3.15 -5.99 33.98
N GLN A 224 -3.13 -6.72 35.11
CA GLN A 224 -4.26 -7.53 35.57
C GLN A 224 -5.51 -6.68 35.83
N ASN A 225 -5.32 -5.49 36.41
CA ASN A 225 -6.44 -4.59 36.76
C ASN A 225 -7.26 -4.12 35.54
N THR A 226 -6.64 -3.97 34.38
CA THR A 226 -7.37 -3.63 33.15
C THR A 226 -8.25 -4.77 32.65
N LYS A 227 -7.88 -6.01 32.90
CA LYS A 227 -8.65 -7.20 32.55
C LYS A 227 -9.84 -7.47 33.47
N ASP A 228 -9.71 -7.13 34.72
CA ASP A 228 -10.78 -7.31 35.71
C ASP A 228 -11.87 -6.25 35.54
N ALA A 229 -11.53 -5.01 35.15
CA ALA A 229 -12.50 -3.97 34.83
C ALA A 229 -13.37 -4.31 33.60
N ASP A 230 -12.81 -4.97 32.58
CA ASP A 230 -13.54 -5.40 31.37
C ASP A 230 -14.56 -6.49 31.71
N LYS A 231 -14.20 -7.46 32.58
CA LYS A 231 -15.11 -8.51 33.03
C LYS A 231 -16.24 -7.99 33.91
N GLU A 232 -16.02 -6.92 34.62
CA GLU A 232 -17.03 -6.27 35.44
C GLU A 232 -18.02 -5.47 34.60
N ALA A 233 -17.55 -4.84 33.51
CA ALA A 233 -18.37 -4.14 32.53
C ALA A 233 -19.25 -5.10 31.72
N GLU A 234 -18.71 -6.25 31.24
CA GLU A 234 -19.49 -7.29 30.55
C GLU A 234 -20.57 -7.90 31.45
N ARG A 235 -20.30 -8.09 32.75
CA ARG A 235 -21.30 -8.61 33.70
C ARG A 235 -22.41 -7.63 34.05
N ALA A 236 -22.13 -6.32 33.95
CA ALA A 236 -23.11 -5.28 34.17
C ALA A 236 -24.11 -5.18 33.00
N ASP A 237 -23.61 -5.35 31.77
CA ASP A 237 -24.45 -5.32 30.56
C ASP A 237 -25.41 -6.53 30.47
N ASP A 238 -24.92 -7.72 30.83
CA ASP A 238 -25.76 -8.93 30.87
C ASP A 238 -26.85 -8.92 31.96
N SER A 239 -26.77 -8.00 32.93
CA SER A 239 -27.74 -7.94 34.02
C SER A 239 -28.91 -6.97 33.76
N GLU A 240 -28.86 -6.14 32.74
CA GLU A 240 -29.95 -5.21 32.36
C GLU A 240 -31.02 -5.84 31.46
N ASP A 241 -30.71 -6.96 30.78
CA ASP A 241 -31.65 -7.62 29.85
C ASP A 241 -32.64 -8.59 30.55
N ASP A 242 -32.49 -8.88 31.84
CA ASP A 242 -33.34 -9.84 32.57
C ASP A 242 -34.49 -9.18 33.41
N GLU A 243 -34.64 -7.86 33.38
CA GLU A 243 -35.70 -7.19 34.18
C GLU A 243 -36.98 -6.79 33.40
N ASP A 244 -37.12 -7.11 32.11
CA ASP A 244 -38.32 -6.86 31.32
C ASP A 244 -38.97 -8.18 30.80
N GLY A 245 -39.50 -8.99 31.70
CA GLY A 245 -40.26 -10.22 31.43
C GLY A 245 -41.62 -10.23 32.11
#